data_868677ba80dff79aaeb287b2cc05cc70
#
_entry.id   868677ba80dff79aaeb287b2cc05cc70
#
_cell.length_a   1.000
_cell.length_b   1.000
_cell.length_c   1.000
_cell.angle_alpha   90.00
_cell.angle_beta   90.00
_cell.angle_gamma   90.00
#
_symmetry.space_group_name_H-M   'P 1'
#
loop_
_entity.id
_entity.type
_entity.pdbx_description
1 polymer ?
#
loop_
_entity_poly.entity_id
_entity_poly.type
_entity_poly.pdbx_seq_one_letter_code
_entity_poly.pdbx_strand_id
1 'polypeptide(L)'
;MKVALIAPLTQGAGPSVVGASLRNAVDMAVNETGPGDITVLVKDDHGTADGARAAAQAAVSEGAELILGPLFASSVREVGRVAKAANRPAIAFSTDASVASRGVYLLSFLVESYVDRIVEFAAQKGKKSIAVLAPENDYGNVAVGEMQSVAARTGIRVMAIERYRPGASQDAVKRISQVAGQIDALFIPDQAESMNVVGKQLTTAGVDPKKVQILGTGLWNDARALNVPALQGAWFAAPENAGFNAFAARYRTKYNSDPTRIATLAFDATTLAIALARSQGPARYSEGVLTNPSGFNGADGVFRFKPDGLNERGLSVLQIGAGSTTVISPAPRSFAGGPT
;
A
#
# COMPACT_ATOMS: atom_id res chain seq x y z
N MET A 1 22.77 6.11 17.02
CA MET A 1 22.59 4.67 16.70
C MET A 1 22.55 4.49 15.19
N LYS A 2 22.74 3.25 14.70
CA LYS A 2 22.84 2.99 13.27
C LYS A 2 21.58 2.31 12.76
N VAL A 3 21.00 2.87 11.70
CA VAL A 3 19.84 2.33 10.96
C VAL A 3 20.27 2.22 9.49
N ALA A 4 20.04 1.07 8.85
CA ALA A 4 20.37 0.92 7.44
C ALA A 4 19.17 1.22 6.57
N LEU A 5 19.38 1.93 5.46
CA LEU A 5 18.48 1.97 4.32
C LEU A 5 19.02 1.03 3.26
N ILE A 6 18.24 0.03 2.87
CA ILE A 6 18.50 -0.83 1.72
C ILE A 6 17.45 -0.54 0.65
N ALA A 7 17.87 -0.11 -0.52
CA ALA A 7 16.98 0.27 -1.60
C ALA A 7 17.62 0.04 -2.97
N PRO A 8 16.82 -0.10 -4.04
CA PRO A 8 17.35 -0.22 -5.40
C PRO A 8 17.80 1.15 -5.91
N LEU A 9 18.95 1.64 -5.43
CA LEU A 9 19.49 2.95 -5.83
C LEU A 9 19.93 2.95 -7.29
N THR A 10 20.38 1.79 -7.78
CA THR A 10 20.67 1.57 -9.19
C THR A 10 19.85 0.38 -9.73
N GLN A 11 19.46 0.44 -10.99
CA GLN A 11 18.81 -0.65 -11.73
C GLN A 11 19.42 -0.76 -13.10
N GLY A 12 19.93 -1.95 -13.45
CA GLY A 12 20.69 -2.11 -14.69
C GLY A 12 21.91 -1.20 -14.71
N ALA A 13 22.07 -0.40 -15.78
CA ALA A 13 23.23 0.47 -15.98
C ALA A 13 23.06 1.91 -15.42
N GLY A 14 21.96 2.21 -14.72
CA GLY A 14 21.67 3.59 -14.33
C GLY A 14 21.04 3.77 -12.97
N PRO A 15 20.89 5.04 -12.52
CA PRO A 15 20.23 5.36 -11.27
C PRO A 15 18.74 5.01 -11.34
N SER A 16 18.18 4.56 -10.22
CA SER A 16 16.77 4.26 -10.07
C SER A 16 16.02 5.49 -9.55
N VAL A 17 14.97 5.90 -10.26
CA VAL A 17 14.10 7.02 -9.83
C VAL A 17 13.44 6.70 -8.49
N VAL A 18 12.95 5.47 -8.33
CA VAL A 18 12.31 5.05 -7.08
C VAL A 18 13.32 4.95 -5.93
N GLY A 19 14.51 4.42 -6.20
CA GLY A 19 15.58 4.34 -5.20
C GLY A 19 16.04 5.72 -4.72
N ALA A 20 16.22 6.66 -5.65
CA ALA A 20 16.53 8.05 -5.32
C ALA A 20 15.43 8.70 -4.48
N SER A 21 14.18 8.45 -4.83
CA SER A 21 13.03 8.99 -4.09
C SER A 21 12.95 8.45 -2.66
N LEU A 22 13.19 7.16 -2.45
CA LEU A 22 13.26 6.55 -1.12
C LEU A 22 14.41 7.13 -0.28
N ARG A 23 15.61 7.24 -0.87
CA ARG A 23 16.79 7.83 -0.21
C ARG A 23 16.54 9.27 0.20
N ASN A 24 15.99 10.08 -0.68
CA ASN A 24 15.68 11.48 -0.41
C ASN A 24 14.64 11.62 0.71
N ALA A 25 13.64 10.73 0.74
CA ALA A 25 12.63 10.71 1.80
C ALA A 25 13.23 10.39 3.17
N VAL A 26 14.18 9.44 3.24
CA VAL A 26 14.95 9.14 4.46
C VAL A 26 15.77 10.35 4.91
N ASP A 27 16.50 10.98 3.99
CA ASP A 27 17.28 12.20 4.26
C ASP A 27 16.39 13.34 4.76
N MET A 28 15.22 13.51 4.15
CA MET A 28 14.25 14.52 4.56
C MET A 28 13.75 14.27 6.00
N ALA A 29 13.40 13.02 6.33
CA ALA A 29 12.95 12.65 7.67
C ALA A 29 14.04 12.93 8.73
N VAL A 30 15.30 12.57 8.47
CA VAL A 30 16.41 12.84 9.38
C VAL A 30 16.60 14.34 9.61
N ASN A 31 16.55 15.14 8.54
CA ASN A 31 16.74 16.59 8.65
C ASN A 31 15.58 17.29 9.35
N GLU A 32 14.34 16.85 9.14
CA GLU A 32 13.15 17.47 9.75
C GLU A 32 12.98 17.10 11.24
N THR A 33 13.38 15.91 11.63
CA THR A 33 13.22 15.44 13.02
C THR A 33 14.41 15.76 13.92
N GLY A 34 15.51 16.25 13.34
CA GLY A 34 16.71 16.68 14.04
C GLY A 34 17.89 15.73 13.85
N PRO A 35 19.05 16.29 13.48
CA PRO A 35 20.26 15.48 13.27
C PRO A 35 20.79 14.93 14.60
N GLY A 36 21.32 13.72 14.58
CA GLY A 36 22.11 13.16 15.68
C GLY A 36 21.50 11.94 16.38
N ASP A 37 20.21 11.67 16.25
CA ASP A 37 19.59 10.51 16.90
C ASP A 37 19.92 9.19 16.20
N ILE A 38 19.96 9.20 14.89
CA ILE A 38 20.34 8.06 14.08
C ILE A 38 21.41 8.42 13.05
N THR A 39 22.26 7.45 12.73
CA THR A 39 23.15 7.46 11.58
C THR A 39 22.59 6.50 10.54
N VAL A 40 22.27 6.98 9.35
CA VAL A 40 21.73 6.13 8.29
C VAL A 40 22.86 5.57 7.44
N LEU A 41 22.95 4.23 7.40
CA LEU A 41 23.85 3.50 6.50
C LEU A 41 23.09 3.21 5.20
N VAL A 42 23.43 3.91 4.14
CA VAL A 42 22.77 3.73 2.83
C VAL A 42 23.45 2.63 2.04
N LYS A 43 22.68 1.62 1.61
CA LYS A 43 23.14 0.44 0.86
C LYS A 43 22.29 0.27 -0.40
N ASP A 44 22.96 0.03 -1.52
CA ASP A 44 22.32 -0.28 -2.78
C ASP A 44 22.14 -1.81 -2.92
N ASP A 45 20.91 -2.26 -3.15
CA ASP A 45 20.62 -3.67 -3.43
C ASP A 45 20.58 -3.98 -4.94
N HIS A 46 20.81 -2.96 -5.79
CA HIS A 46 20.75 -3.06 -7.25
C HIS A 46 19.45 -3.66 -7.80
N GLY A 47 18.40 -3.70 -7.00
CA GLY A 47 17.12 -4.34 -7.33
C GLY A 47 17.23 -5.87 -7.48
N THR A 48 18.23 -6.51 -6.87
CA THR A 48 18.49 -7.95 -6.99
C THR A 48 18.53 -8.64 -5.62
N ALA A 49 18.21 -9.94 -5.62
CA ALA A 49 18.27 -10.76 -4.40
C ALA A 49 19.72 -10.86 -3.85
N ASP A 50 20.70 -11.04 -4.70
CA ASP A 50 22.11 -11.15 -4.31
C ASP A 50 22.65 -9.81 -3.79
N GLY A 51 22.32 -8.69 -4.46
CA GLY A 51 22.64 -7.35 -3.99
C GLY A 51 22.02 -7.04 -2.63
N ALA A 52 20.77 -7.44 -2.43
CA ALA A 52 20.07 -7.27 -1.16
C ALA A 52 20.72 -8.07 -0.02
N ARG A 53 21.14 -9.31 -0.29
CA ARG A 53 21.87 -10.13 0.68
C ARG A 53 23.19 -9.48 1.08
N ALA A 54 23.98 -9.06 0.11
CA ALA A 54 25.27 -8.40 0.35
C ALA A 54 25.06 -7.07 1.13
N ALA A 55 24.07 -6.27 0.76
CA ALA A 55 23.73 -5.02 1.43
C ALA A 55 23.34 -5.25 2.90
N ALA A 56 22.53 -6.27 3.18
CA ALA A 56 22.12 -6.62 4.53
C ALA A 56 23.30 -7.12 5.38
N GLN A 57 24.17 -7.96 4.84
CA GLN A 57 25.37 -8.42 5.52
C GLN A 57 26.30 -7.27 5.88
N ALA A 58 26.54 -6.34 4.95
CA ALA A 58 27.31 -5.13 5.21
C ALA A 58 26.66 -4.25 6.29
N ALA A 59 25.35 -4.02 6.21
CA ALA A 59 24.62 -3.23 7.20
C ALA A 59 24.74 -3.81 8.61
N VAL A 60 24.57 -5.12 8.77
CA VAL A 60 24.67 -5.82 10.06
C VAL A 60 26.11 -5.75 10.58
N SER A 61 27.11 -6.00 9.74
CA SER A 61 28.53 -5.94 10.17
C SER A 61 28.98 -4.52 10.56
N GLU A 62 28.38 -3.50 9.98
CA GLU A 62 28.60 -2.10 10.37
C GLU A 62 27.80 -1.68 11.62
N GLY A 63 26.99 -2.56 12.18
CA GLY A 63 26.27 -2.37 13.43
C GLY A 63 24.87 -1.76 13.28
N ALA A 64 24.20 -1.95 12.17
CA ALA A 64 22.80 -1.55 12.03
C ALA A 64 21.92 -2.31 13.03
N GLU A 65 21.05 -1.57 13.72
CA GLU A 65 20.12 -2.11 14.70
C GLU A 65 18.72 -2.34 14.11
N LEU A 66 18.41 -1.64 13.01
CA LEU A 66 17.19 -1.73 12.24
C LEU A 66 17.52 -1.59 10.76
N ILE A 67 16.81 -2.32 9.91
CA ILE A 67 16.90 -2.19 8.45
C ILE A 67 15.58 -1.59 7.94
N LEU A 68 15.67 -0.51 7.15
CA LEU A 68 14.59 0.09 6.41
C LEU A 68 14.72 -0.33 4.94
N GLY A 69 13.65 -0.85 4.36
CA GLY A 69 13.70 -1.51 3.07
C GLY A 69 13.92 -3.02 3.20
N PRO A 70 14.13 -3.71 2.08
CA PRO A 70 14.12 -3.22 0.69
C PRO A 70 12.71 -3.10 0.08
N LEU A 71 12.66 -2.88 -1.25
CA LEU A 71 11.41 -2.67 -1.96
C LEU A 71 10.85 -3.96 -2.59
N PHE A 72 11.68 -4.72 -3.32
CA PHE A 72 11.21 -5.88 -4.09
C PHE A 72 11.13 -7.14 -3.23
N ALA A 73 10.12 -7.97 -3.49
CA ALA A 73 9.85 -9.18 -2.72
C ALA A 73 11.05 -10.13 -2.62
N SER A 74 11.76 -10.37 -3.72
CA SER A 74 12.96 -11.20 -3.73
C SER A 74 14.07 -10.64 -2.83
N SER A 75 14.25 -9.32 -2.85
CA SER A 75 15.19 -8.61 -1.98
C SER A 75 14.78 -8.72 -0.51
N VAL A 76 13.49 -8.57 -0.20
CA VAL A 76 12.96 -8.71 1.18
C VAL A 76 13.25 -10.10 1.75
N ARG A 77 13.08 -11.16 0.94
CA ARG A 77 13.39 -12.53 1.39
C ARG A 77 14.85 -12.68 1.83
N GLU A 78 15.78 -12.14 1.06
CA GLU A 78 17.21 -12.24 1.37
C GLU A 78 17.59 -11.35 2.56
N VAL A 79 17.11 -10.10 2.61
CA VAL A 79 17.33 -9.22 3.77
C VAL A 79 16.75 -9.86 5.03
N GLY A 80 15.55 -10.43 4.95
CA GLY A 80 14.89 -11.09 6.07
C GLY A 80 15.70 -12.26 6.65
N ARG A 81 16.35 -13.07 5.80
CA ARG A 81 17.24 -14.15 6.24
C ARG A 81 18.42 -13.62 7.03
N VAL A 82 19.11 -12.61 6.51
CA VAL A 82 20.29 -12.00 7.16
C VAL A 82 19.89 -11.30 8.45
N ALA A 83 18.82 -10.51 8.42
CA ALA A 83 18.33 -9.75 9.57
C ALA A 83 17.92 -10.68 10.73
N LYS A 84 17.19 -11.76 10.43
CA LYS A 84 16.80 -12.77 11.45
C LYS A 84 18.01 -13.46 12.05
N ALA A 85 18.98 -13.87 11.25
CA ALA A 85 20.21 -14.50 11.74
C ALA A 85 20.99 -13.58 12.68
N ALA A 86 20.92 -12.27 12.47
CA ALA A 86 21.56 -11.26 13.29
C ALA A 86 20.66 -10.74 14.44
N ASN A 87 19.45 -11.27 14.58
CA ASN A 87 18.44 -10.78 15.51
C ASN A 87 18.17 -9.27 15.36
N ARG A 88 18.01 -8.82 14.11
CA ARG A 88 17.68 -7.43 13.77
C ARG A 88 16.34 -7.38 13.05
N PRO A 89 15.44 -6.44 13.38
CA PRO A 89 14.20 -6.24 12.64
C PRO A 89 14.45 -5.53 11.33
N ALA A 90 13.53 -5.76 10.37
CA ALA A 90 13.46 -5.04 9.12
C ALA A 90 12.05 -4.48 8.89
N ILE A 91 11.96 -3.25 8.39
CA ILE A 91 10.73 -2.61 7.92
C ILE A 91 10.88 -2.43 6.42
N ALA A 92 10.28 -3.34 5.65
CA ALA A 92 10.37 -3.39 4.19
C ALA A 92 9.16 -2.72 3.52
N PHE A 93 9.27 -2.44 2.22
CA PHE A 93 8.27 -1.66 1.46
C PHE A 93 7.57 -2.49 0.38
N SER A 94 7.75 -3.81 0.37
CA SER A 94 7.09 -4.70 -0.60
C SER A 94 5.58 -4.75 -0.38
N THR A 95 4.83 -4.85 -1.48
CA THR A 95 3.39 -5.11 -1.48
C THR A 95 3.04 -6.60 -1.45
N ASP A 96 4.03 -7.48 -1.55
CA ASP A 96 3.85 -8.93 -1.48
C ASP A 96 3.76 -9.39 -0.02
N ALA A 97 2.55 -9.66 0.45
CA ALA A 97 2.29 -10.14 1.82
C ALA A 97 3.05 -11.43 2.17
N SER A 98 3.40 -12.26 1.18
CA SER A 98 4.08 -13.54 1.41
C SER A 98 5.52 -13.41 1.93
N VAL A 99 6.11 -12.22 1.85
CA VAL A 99 7.47 -11.96 2.36
C VAL A 99 7.48 -11.41 3.78
N ALA A 100 6.31 -11.10 4.33
CA ALA A 100 6.16 -10.72 5.73
C ALA A 100 6.41 -11.91 6.65
N SER A 101 6.96 -11.66 7.80
CA SER A 101 7.13 -12.65 8.86
C SER A 101 7.51 -11.96 10.17
N ARG A 102 7.46 -12.70 11.27
CA ARG A 102 7.96 -12.18 12.55
C ARG A 102 9.37 -11.60 12.42
N GLY A 103 9.53 -10.31 12.76
CA GLY A 103 10.79 -9.57 12.62
C GLY A 103 11.03 -8.95 11.23
N VAL A 104 10.19 -9.25 10.24
CA VAL A 104 10.20 -8.62 8.92
C VAL A 104 8.84 -8.00 8.67
N TYR A 105 8.74 -6.72 8.91
CA TYR A 105 7.49 -5.96 8.85
C TYR A 105 7.37 -5.26 7.49
N LEU A 106 6.17 -5.31 6.92
CA LEU A 106 5.88 -4.56 5.70
C LEU A 106 5.19 -3.25 6.05
N LEU A 107 5.83 -2.13 5.76
CA LEU A 107 5.18 -0.83 5.72
C LEU A 107 4.85 -0.52 4.27
N SER A 108 3.65 -0.85 3.85
CA SER A 108 3.27 -0.78 2.44
C SER A 108 1.77 -0.49 2.28
N PHE A 109 1.35 -0.26 1.03
CA PHE A 109 -0.05 -0.15 0.65
C PHE A 109 -0.53 -1.53 0.19
N LEU A 110 -0.90 -2.38 1.13
CA LEU A 110 -1.29 -3.76 0.85
C LEU A 110 -2.65 -3.83 0.16
N VAL A 111 -2.78 -4.73 -0.81
CA VAL A 111 -4.02 -4.97 -1.55
C VAL A 111 -5.14 -5.36 -0.59
N GLU A 112 -4.84 -6.23 0.36
CA GLU A 112 -5.76 -6.73 1.37
C GLU A 112 -6.41 -5.58 2.15
N SER A 113 -5.63 -4.58 2.55
CA SER A 113 -6.14 -3.42 3.29
C SER A 113 -7.13 -2.58 2.49
N TYR A 114 -6.87 -2.40 1.18
CA TYR A 114 -7.81 -1.72 0.30
C TYR A 114 -9.13 -2.48 0.17
N VAL A 115 -9.04 -3.79 -0.03
CA VAL A 115 -10.20 -4.65 -0.26
C VAL A 115 -11.04 -4.74 1.01
N ASP A 116 -10.41 -4.97 2.16
CA ASP A 116 -11.08 -4.98 3.47
C ASP A 116 -11.89 -3.72 3.65
N ARG A 117 -11.25 -2.58 3.52
CA ARG A 117 -11.89 -1.28 3.79
C ARG A 117 -13.06 -1.00 2.86
N ILE A 118 -12.92 -1.25 1.55
CA ILE A 118 -13.96 -0.90 0.58
C ILE A 118 -15.15 -1.87 0.62
N VAL A 119 -14.92 -3.16 0.80
CA VAL A 119 -15.99 -4.16 0.84
C VAL A 119 -16.76 -4.06 2.15
N GLU A 120 -16.09 -3.86 3.29
CA GLU A 120 -16.74 -3.58 4.57
C GLU A 120 -17.60 -2.31 4.51
N PHE A 121 -17.07 -1.24 3.91
CA PHE A 121 -17.84 -0.02 3.73
C PHE A 121 -19.08 -0.24 2.84
N ALA A 122 -18.94 -0.99 1.75
CA ALA A 122 -20.08 -1.34 0.90
C ALA A 122 -21.17 -2.10 1.69
N ALA A 123 -20.76 -3.06 2.53
CA ALA A 123 -21.67 -3.79 3.42
C ALA A 123 -22.38 -2.85 4.40
N GLN A 124 -21.64 -1.95 5.04
CA GLN A 124 -22.19 -0.93 5.95
C GLN A 124 -23.19 0.00 5.26
N LYS A 125 -23.01 0.24 3.94
CA LYS A 125 -23.93 1.01 3.10
C LYS A 125 -25.09 0.18 2.53
N GLY A 126 -25.28 -1.03 3.06
CA GLY A 126 -26.42 -1.89 2.71
C GLY A 126 -26.29 -2.64 1.39
N LYS A 127 -25.07 -2.72 0.81
CA LYS A 127 -24.86 -3.57 -0.37
C LYS A 127 -24.87 -5.02 0.06
N LYS A 128 -25.70 -5.84 -0.59
CA LYS A 128 -25.93 -7.25 -0.20
C LYS A 128 -25.38 -8.25 -1.21
N SER A 129 -25.06 -7.78 -2.41
CA SER A 129 -24.55 -8.61 -3.50
C SER A 129 -23.44 -7.90 -4.25
N ILE A 130 -22.40 -8.67 -4.64
CA ILE A 130 -21.22 -8.16 -5.32
C ILE A 130 -20.82 -9.09 -6.45
N ALA A 131 -20.39 -8.51 -7.57
CA ALA A 131 -19.62 -9.21 -8.58
C ALA A 131 -18.21 -8.63 -8.66
N VAL A 132 -17.29 -9.39 -9.23
CA VAL A 132 -15.90 -9.01 -9.41
C VAL A 132 -15.52 -9.12 -10.87
N LEU A 133 -14.83 -8.11 -11.36
CA LEU A 133 -14.20 -8.07 -12.67
C LEU A 133 -12.70 -7.84 -12.46
N ALA A 134 -11.88 -8.91 -12.50
CA ALA A 134 -10.49 -8.89 -12.08
C ALA A 134 -9.52 -9.26 -13.20
N PRO A 135 -8.35 -8.60 -13.29
CA PRO A 135 -7.29 -9.03 -14.21
C PRO A 135 -6.67 -10.35 -13.76
N GLU A 136 -6.24 -11.17 -14.71
CA GLU A 136 -5.47 -12.40 -14.50
C GLU A 136 -4.00 -12.05 -14.22
N ASN A 137 -3.72 -11.55 -13.02
CA ASN A 137 -2.39 -11.27 -12.50
C ASN A 137 -2.37 -11.43 -10.98
N ASP A 138 -1.19 -11.31 -10.38
CA ASP A 138 -1.01 -11.52 -8.93
C ASP A 138 -1.87 -10.54 -8.11
N TYR A 139 -1.94 -9.27 -8.51
CA TYR A 139 -2.77 -8.27 -7.85
C TYR A 139 -4.25 -8.66 -7.85
N GLY A 140 -4.78 -9.04 -9.01
CA GLY A 140 -6.15 -9.51 -9.17
C GLY A 140 -6.44 -10.77 -8.36
N ASN A 141 -5.49 -11.70 -8.30
CA ASN A 141 -5.62 -12.93 -7.52
C ASN A 141 -5.74 -12.66 -6.02
N VAL A 142 -4.86 -11.81 -5.47
CA VAL A 142 -4.89 -11.42 -4.07
C VAL A 142 -6.18 -10.66 -3.75
N ALA A 143 -6.57 -9.71 -4.60
CA ALA A 143 -7.77 -8.91 -4.42
C ALA A 143 -9.05 -9.76 -4.42
N VAL A 144 -9.16 -10.74 -5.31
CA VAL A 144 -10.31 -11.66 -5.35
C VAL A 144 -10.36 -12.52 -4.10
N GLY A 145 -9.23 -13.11 -3.69
CA GLY A 145 -9.16 -13.93 -2.47
C GLY A 145 -9.60 -13.16 -1.23
N GLU A 146 -9.08 -11.93 -1.06
CA GLU A 146 -9.47 -11.10 0.08
C GLU A 146 -10.93 -10.65 -0.01
N MET A 147 -11.43 -10.27 -1.19
CA MET A 147 -12.83 -9.91 -1.36
C MET A 147 -13.76 -11.06 -0.95
N GLN A 148 -13.45 -12.30 -1.32
CA GLN A 148 -14.23 -13.47 -0.90
C GLN A 148 -14.21 -13.64 0.61
N SER A 149 -13.06 -13.44 1.27
CA SER A 149 -12.92 -13.49 2.72
C SER A 149 -13.78 -12.44 3.41
N VAL A 150 -13.70 -11.17 2.94
CA VAL A 150 -14.50 -10.07 3.49
C VAL A 150 -15.99 -10.28 3.25
N ALA A 151 -16.38 -10.71 2.06
CA ALA A 151 -17.77 -11.00 1.71
C ALA A 151 -18.36 -12.07 2.65
N ALA A 152 -17.60 -13.12 2.95
CA ALA A 152 -18.03 -14.18 3.85
C ALA A 152 -18.30 -13.65 5.29
N ARG A 153 -17.41 -12.81 5.83
CA ARG A 153 -17.59 -12.27 7.19
C ARG A 153 -18.62 -11.14 7.29
N THR A 154 -18.90 -10.44 6.18
CA THR A 154 -19.88 -9.35 6.14
C THR A 154 -21.27 -9.79 5.67
N GLY A 155 -21.40 -11.01 5.16
CA GLY A 155 -22.65 -11.53 4.63
C GLY A 155 -23.02 -11.03 3.23
N ILE A 156 -22.10 -10.39 2.52
CA ILE A 156 -22.31 -10.01 1.11
C ILE A 156 -22.24 -11.27 0.25
N ARG A 157 -23.24 -11.45 -0.62
CA ARG A 157 -23.28 -12.60 -1.56
C ARG A 157 -22.44 -12.29 -2.79
N VAL A 158 -21.48 -13.15 -3.10
CA VAL A 158 -20.70 -13.09 -4.34
C VAL A 158 -21.50 -13.75 -5.46
N MET A 159 -21.93 -12.95 -6.45
CA MET A 159 -22.80 -13.40 -7.53
C MET A 159 -22.03 -13.86 -8.77
N ALA A 160 -20.88 -13.26 -9.04
CA ALA A 160 -20.01 -13.63 -10.14
C ALA A 160 -18.58 -13.19 -9.88
N ILE A 161 -17.62 -13.96 -10.37
CA ILE A 161 -16.19 -13.59 -10.44
C ILE A 161 -15.75 -13.80 -11.87
N GLU A 162 -15.58 -12.72 -12.60
CA GLU A 162 -15.12 -12.73 -13.99
C GLU A 162 -13.67 -12.27 -14.05
N ARG A 163 -12.86 -13.07 -14.72
CA ARG A 163 -11.44 -12.80 -14.91
C ARG A 163 -11.14 -12.50 -16.38
N TYR A 164 -10.15 -11.67 -16.63
CA TYR A 164 -9.72 -11.31 -17.97
C TYR A 164 -8.20 -11.16 -18.05
N ARG A 165 -7.65 -11.50 -19.18
CA ARG A 165 -6.25 -11.18 -19.49
C ARG A 165 -6.10 -9.67 -19.63
N PRO A 166 -5.01 -9.08 -19.11
CA PRO A 166 -4.76 -7.65 -19.32
C PRO A 166 -4.93 -7.23 -20.78
N GLY A 167 -5.74 -6.19 -20.99
CA GLY A 167 -6.07 -5.72 -22.33
C GLY A 167 -7.21 -6.47 -23.07
N ALA A 168 -7.78 -7.53 -22.49
CA ALA A 168 -8.81 -8.37 -23.14
C ALA A 168 -10.05 -8.53 -22.24
N SER A 169 -10.58 -7.43 -21.71
CA SER A 169 -11.68 -7.42 -20.72
C SER A 169 -13.09 -7.55 -21.35
N GLN A 170 -13.23 -7.43 -22.65
CA GLN A 170 -14.55 -7.29 -23.33
C GLN A 170 -15.51 -8.44 -23.01
N ASP A 171 -15.07 -9.69 -23.12
CA ASP A 171 -15.93 -10.85 -22.88
C ASP A 171 -16.32 -10.98 -21.40
N ALA A 172 -15.39 -10.69 -20.49
CA ALA A 172 -15.67 -10.67 -19.06
C ALA A 172 -16.70 -9.58 -18.71
N VAL A 173 -16.56 -8.38 -19.27
CA VAL A 173 -17.54 -7.30 -19.10
C VAL A 173 -18.92 -7.72 -19.62
N LYS A 174 -18.99 -8.41 -20.76
CA LYS A 174 -20.24 -8.94 -21.28
C LYS A 174 -20.89 -9.93 -20.32
N ARG A 175 -20.12 -10.83 -19.69
CA ARG A 175 -20.66 -11.74 -18.67
C ARG A 175 -21.13 -11.01 -17.41
N ILE A 176 -20.41 -10.00 -16.96
CA ILE A 176 -20.86 -9.13 -15.85
C ILE A 176 -22.18 -8.44 -16.18
N SER A 177 -22.38 -7.95 -17.41
CA SER A 177 -23.63 -7.28 -17.80
C SER A 177 -24.85 -8.20 -17.66
N GLN A 178 -24.70 -9.51 -17.80
CA GLN A 178 -25.78 -10.49 -17.65
C GLN A 178 -26.28 -10.61 -16.20
N VAL A 179 -25.44 -10.30 -15.23
CA VAL A 179 -25.78 -10.32 -13.79
C VAL A 179 -25.97 -8.93 -13.19
N ALA A 180 -25.81 -7.87 -13.97
CA ALA A 180 -25.85 -6.49 -13.50
C ALA A 180 -27.16 -6.13 -12.78
N GLY A 181 -28.30 -6.72 -13.18
CA GLY A 181 -29.59 -6.54 -12.54
C GLY A 181 -29.74 -7.26 -11.19
N GLN A 182 -28.78 -8.08 -10.80
CA GLN A 182 -28.81 -8.93 -9.60
C GLN A 182 -27.75 -8.55 -8.56
N ILE A 183 -26.92 -7.53 -8.85
CA ILE A 183 -25.82 -7.09 -8.00
C ILE A 183 -26.01 -5.64 -7.55
N ASP A 184 -25.63 -5.38 -6.30
CA ASP A 184 -25.62 -4.02 -5.74
C ASP A 184 -24.27 -3.33 -5.98
N ALA A 185 -23.19 -4.10 -6.15
CA ALA A 185 -21.84 -3.59 -6.33
C ALA A 185 -21.03 -4.41 -7.35
N LEU A 186 -20.13 -3.73 -8.05
CA LEU A 186 -19.14 -4.33 -8.94
C LEU A 186 -17.75 -3.88 -8.52
N PHE A 187 -16.92 -4.84 -8.10
CA PHE A 187 -15.54 -4.60 -7.68
C PHE A 187 -14.56 -4.85 -8.82
N ILE A 188 -13.71 -3.87 -9.13
CA ILE A 188 -12.77 -3.91 -10.25
C ILE A 188 -11.35 -3.59 -9.72
N PRO A 189 -10.59 -4.60 -9.27
CA PRO A 189 -9.22 -4.42 -8.76
C PRO A 189 -8.18 -4.38 -9.89
N ASP A 190 -8.21 -3.35 -10.70
CA ASP A 190 -7.25 -3.18 -11.80
C ASP A 190 -6.63 -1.78 -11.80
N GLN A 191 -5.59 -1.62 -12.59
CA GLN A 191 -4.81 -0.40 -12.72
C GLN A 191 -5.64 0.76 -13.32
N ALA A 192 -5.29 1.98 -12.96
CA ALA A 192 -5.95 3.18 -13.49
C ALA A 192 -5.91 3.27 -15.02
N GLU A 193 -4.82 2.79 -15.63
CA GLU A 193 -4.63 2.75 -17.07
C GLU A 193 -5.70 1.94 -17.81
N SER A 194 -6.14 0.85 -17.22
CA SER A 194 -7.15 -0.05 -17.81
C SER A 194 -8.54 0.56 -17.77
N MET A 195 -8.81 1.50 -16.87
CA MET A 195 -10.16 1.94 -16.54
C MET A 195 -10.87 2.69 -17.66
N ASN A 196 -10.13 3.37 -18.55
CA ASN A 196 -10.75 4.02 -19.69
C ASN A 196 -11.37 3.01 -20.66
N VAL A 197 -10.71 1.89 -20.91
CA VAL A 197 -11.21 0.81 -21.77
C VAL A 197 -12.33 0.05 -21.08
N VAL A 198 -12.12 -0.40 -19.86
CA VAL A 198 -13.12 -1.14 -19.08
C VAL A 198 -14.38 -0.31 -18.87
N GLY A 199 -14.24 0.98 -18.54
CA GLY A 199 -15.37 1.88 -18.33
C GLY A 199 -16.23 2.07 -19.59
N LYS A 200 -15.60 2.23 -20.77
CA LYS A 200 -16.33 2.28 -22.06
C LYS A 200 -17.06 0.97 -22.35
N GLN A 201 -16.44 -0.16 -22.08
CA GLN A 201 -17.04 -1.47 -22.28
C GLN A 201 -18.25 -1.68 -21.34
N LEU A 202 -18.14 -1.29 -20.05
CA LEU A 202 -19.26 -1.35 -19.11
C LEU A 202 -20.45 -0.50 -19.57
N THR A 203 -20.18 0.72 -20.03
CA THR A 203 -21.22 1.60 -20.58
C THR A 203 -21.91 0.99 -21.81
N THR A 204 -21.11 0.47 -22.76
CA THR A 204 -21.62 -0.18 -23.98
C THR A 204 -22.42 -1.44 -23.64
N ALA A 205 -22.05 -2.18 -22.62
CA ALA A 205 -22.76 -3.37 -22.16
C ALA A 205 -24.01 -3.05 -21.30
N GLY A 206 -24.31 -1.78 -21.06
CA GLY A 206 -25.51 -1.34 -20.35
C GLY A 206 -25.41 -1.45 -18.82
N VAL A 207 -24.21 -1.54 -18.26
CA VAL A 207 -24.01 -1.49 -16.81
C VAL A 207 -24.20 -0.03 -16.34
N ASP A 208 -25.26 0.22 -15.60
CA ASP A 208 -25.62 1.56 -15.12
C ASP A 208 -24.95 1.84 -13.76
N PRO A 209 -23.98 2.78 -13.67
CA PRO A 209 -23.31 3.10 -12.41
C PRO A 209 -24.22 3.78 -11.37
N LYS A 210 -25.43 4.18 -11.75
CA LYS A 210 -26.44 4.66 -10.79
C LYS A 210 -27.17 3.52 -10.08
N LYS A 211 -27.17 2.33 -10.67
CA LYS A 211 -27.82 1.13 -10.11
C LYS A 211 -26.81 0.19 -9.45
N VAL A 212 -25.64 0.06 -10.07
CA VAL A 212 -24.56 -0.80 -9.59
C VAL A 212 -23.43 0.09 -9.07
N GLN A 213 -23.15 0.01 -7.75
CA GLN A 213 -22.05 0.76 -7.16
C GLN A 213 -20.72 0.17 -7.60
N ILE A 214 -19.94 0.94 -8.35
CA ILE A 214 -18.61 0.52 -8.78
C ILE A 214 -17.62 0.77 -7.64
N LEU A 215 -16.80 -0.25 -7.34
CA LEU A 215 -15.80 -0.26 -6.28
C LEU A 215 -14.42 -0.53 -6.87
N GLY A 216 -13.40 0.16 -6.36
CA GLY A 216 -12.00 -0.02 -6.76
C GLY A 216 -11.05 -0.06 -5.58
N THR A 217 -9.77 0.00 -5.88
CA THR A 217 -8.69 0.06 -4.90
C THR A 217 -7.94 1.39 -4.99
N GLY A 218 -6.98 1.61 -4.10
CA GLY A 218 -6.14 2.82 -4.09
C GLY A 218 -5.36 3.08 -5.38
N LEU A 219 -5.27 2.12 -6.28
CA LEU A 219 -4.71 2.29 -7.63
C LEU A 219 -5.50 3.29 -8.48
N TRP A 220 -6.76 3.56 -8.13
CA TRP A 220 -7.59 4.54 -8.83
C TRP A 220 -7.37 5.98 -8.38
N ASN A 221 -6.52 6.20 -7.39
CA ASN A 221 -6.14 7.56 -6.99
C ASN A 221 -5.13 8.19 -7.98
N ASP A 222 -5.54 8.23 -9.23
CA ASP A 222 -4.75 8.64 -10.38
C ASP A 222 -5.66 9.32 -11.42
N ALA A 223 -5.20 10.39 -12.03
CA ALA A 223 -5.98 11.17 -13.00
C ALA A 223 -6.56 10.32 -14.16
N ARG A 224 -5.89 9.24 -14.51
CA ARG A 224 -6.34 8.31 -15.57
C ARG A 224 -7.61 7.56 -15.22
N ALA A 225 -7.85 7.27 -13.93
CA ALA A 225 -9.10 6.69 -13.46
C ALA A 225 -10.12 7.78 -13.10
N LEU A 226 -9.68 8.86 -12.43
CA LEU A 226 -10.57 9.90 -11.91
C LEU A 226 -11.36 10.62 -13.02
N ASN A 227 -10.83 10.65 -14.25
CA ASN A 227 -11.49 11.28 -15.40
C ASN A 227 -12.34 10.32 -16.23
N VAL A 228 -12.45 9.04 -15.86
CA VAL A 228 -13.28 8.06 -16.61
C VAL A 228 -14.75 8.30 -16.32
N PRO A 229 -15.59 8.55 -17.37
CA PRO A 229 -17.02 8.85 -17.16
C PRO A 229 -17.78 7.75 -16.42
N ALA A 230 -17.52 6.48 -16.74
CA ALA A 230 -18.19 5.34 -16.11
C ALA A 230 -17.83 5.17 -14.63
N LEU A 231 -16.74 5.78 -14.14
CA LEU A 231 -16.32 5.72 -12.74
C LEU A 231 -16.81 6.90 -11.90
N GLN A 232 -17.56 7.85 -12.48
CA GLN A 232 -18.12 8.94 -11.70
C GLN A 232 -19.12 8.39 -10.68
N GLY A 233 -18.94 8.70 -9.39
CA GLY A 233 -19.68 8.12 -8.28
C GLY A 233 -19.09 6.81 -7.74
N ALA A 234 -18.06 6.24 -8.36
CA ALA A 234 -17.38 5.05 -7.87
C ALA A 234 -16.65 5.30 -6.53
N TRP A 235 -16.51 4.26 -5.72
CA TRP A 235 -15.83 4.31 -4.43
C TRP A 235 -14.55 3.48 -4.44
N PHE A 236 -13.53 3.95 -3.75
CA PHE A 236 -12.31 3.18 -3.50
C PHE A 236 -11.68 3.56 -2.15
N ALA A 237 -10.94 2.65 -1.56
CA ALA A 237 -10.20 2.91 -0.33
C ALA A 237 -8.78 3.36 -0.65
N ALA A 238 -8.32 4.43 0.02
CA ALA A 238 -6.96 4.94 -0.08
C ALA A 238 -6.61 5.80 1.13
N PRO A 239 -5.32 6.08 1.40
CA PRO A 239 -4.93 7.18 2.27
C PRO A 239 -5.47 8.52 1.72
N GLU A 240 -5.77 9.46 2.61
CA GLU A 240 -6.17 10.80 2.21
C GLU A 240 -5.02 11.54 1.49
N ASN A 241 -5.34 12.26 0.43
CA ASN A 241 -4.33 12.95 -0.38
C ASN A 241 -3.60 14.07 0.35
N ALA A 242 -4.21 14.64 1.39
CA ALA A 242 -3.65 15.77 2.12
C ALA A 242 -2.25 15.50 2.69
N GLY A 243 -2.05 14.33 3.29
CA GLY A 243 -0.76 13.93 3.85
C GLY A 243 0.34 13.79 2.80
N PHE A 244 0.04 13.06 1.72
CA PHE A 244 0.98 12.93 0.60
C PHE A 244 1.27 14.28 -0.06
N ASN A 245 0.26 15.11 -0.29
CA ASN A 245 0.43 16.43 -0.92
C ASN A 245 1.33 17.35 -0.07
N ALA A 246 1.14 17.35 1.25
CA ALA A 246 1.99 18.10 2.17
C ALA A 246 3.45 17.62 2.15
N PHE A 247 3.65 16.30 2.15
CA PHE A 247 4.97 15.69 2.00
C PHE A 247 5.60 16.04 0.65
N ALA A 248 4.86 15.88 -0.46
CA ALA A 248 5.35 16.15 -1.81
C ALA A 248 5.74 17.62 -2.02
N ALA A 249 5.02 18.55 -1.41
CA ALA A 249 5.36 19.97 -1.46
C ALA A 249 6.72 20.25 -0.82
N ARG A 250 6.97 19.70 0.38
CA ARG A 250 8.28 19.84 1.06
C ARG A 250 9.40 19.15 0.28
N TYR A 251 9.11 17.96 -0.26
CA TYR A 251 10.06 17.20 -1.08
C TYR A 251 10.50 18.01 -2.32
N ARG A 252 9.53 18.59 -3.08
CA ARG A 252 9.83 19.42 -4.25
C ARG A 252 10.68 20.63 -3.90
N THR A 253 10.37 21.30 -2.78
CA THR A 253 11.15 22.45 -2.31
C THR A 253 12.61 22.07 -2.04
N LYS A 254 12.85 20.88 -1.51
CA LYS A 254 14.20 20.44 -1.12
C LYS A 254 14.99 19.85 -2.29
N TYR A 255 14.34 19.05 -3.15
CA TYR A 255 15.02 18.24 -4.18
C TYR A 255 14.74 18.69 -5.62
N ASN A 256 13.89 19.70 -5.81
CA ASN A 256 13.49 20.21 -7.13
C ASN A 256 12.99 19.12 -8.08
N SER A 257 12.29 18.13 -7.54
CA SER A 257 11.72 16.99 -8.26
C SER A 257 10.50 16.46 -7.51
N ASP A 258 9.63 15.71 -8.21
CA ASP A 258 8.50 15.04 -7.58
C ASP A 258 8.93 13.74 -6.90
N PRO A 259 8.41 13.43 -5.69
CA PRO A 259 8.61 12.14 -5.09
C PRO A 259 7.75 11.08 -5.79
N THR A 260 8.22 9.82 -5.78
CA THR A 260 7.33 8.70 -6.07
C THR A 260 6.29 8.55 -4.96
N ARG A 261 5.12 7.95 -5.29
CA ARG A 261 4.04 7.79 -4.30
C ARG A 261 4.48 7.03 -3.04
N ILE A 262 5.38 6.07 -3.21
CA ILE A 262 5.87 5.23 -2.10
C ILE A 262 6.98 5.88 -1.27
N ALA A 263 7.45 7.07 -1.62
CA ALA A 263 8.48 7.77 -0.86
C ALA A 263 8.06 8.06 0.58
N THR A 264 6.77 8.29 0.84
CA THR A 264 6.21 8.44 2.18
C THR A 264 6.46 7.23 3.07
N LEU A 265 6.54 6.02 2.51
CA LEU A 265 6.83 4.80 3.29
C LEU A 265 8.21 4.88 3.95
N ALA A 266 9.22 5.30 3.19
CA ALA A 266 10.57 5.49 3.70
C ALA A 266 10.65 6.67 4.68
N PHE A 267 9.93 7.76 4.42
CA PHE A 267 9.81 8.88 5.34
C PHE A 267 9.20 8.46 6.67
N ASP A 268 8.07 7.76 6.65
CA ASP A 268 7.35 7.29 7.84
C ASP A 268 8.18 6.26 8.63
N ALA A 269 8.82 5.31 7.95
CA ALA A 269 9.69 4.32 8.59
C ALA A 269 10.88 4.98 9.30
N THR A 270 11.48 6.00 8.69
CA THR A 270 12.60 6.74 9.27
C THR A 270 12.16 7.59 10.45
N THR A 271 11.04 8.29 10.32
CA THR A 271 10.46 9.09 11.41
C THR A 271 10.11 8.20 12.61
N LEU A 272 9.53 7.02 12.36
CA LEU A 272 9.27 6.02 13.38
C LEU A 272 10.57 5.56 14.05
N ALA A 273 11.59 5.21 13.27
CA ALA A 273 12.89 4.78 13.81
C ALA A 273 13.50 5.83 14.75
N ILE A 274 13.43 7.10 14.37
CA ILE A 274 13.93 8.22 15.19
C ILE A 274 13.11 8.38 16.47
N ALA A 275 11.77 8.35 16.36
CA ALA A 275 10.88 8.49 17.52
C ALA A 275 11.10 7.37 18.55
N LEU A 276 11.22 6.12 18.09
CA LEU A 276 11.49 4.98 18.96
C LEU A 276 12.89 5.04 19.57
N ALA A 277 13.86 5.53 18.82
CA ALA A 277 15.20 5.77 19.30
C ALA A 277 15.24 6.71 20.51
N ARG A 278 14.44 7.76 20.46
CA ARG A 278 14.35 8.76 21.53
C ARG A 278 13.58 8.27 22.76
N SER A 279 12.52 7.47 22.54
CA SER A 279 11.52 7.19 23.58
C SER A 279 11.64 5.82 24.23
N GLN A 280 12.26 4.81 23.57
CA GLN A 280 12.18 3.40 23.99
C GLN A 280 13.49 2.82 24.51
N GLY A 281 14.55 3.63 24.65
CA GLY A 281 15.83 3.21 25.19
C GLY A 281 16.38 1.93 24.53
N PRO A 282 16.87 0.94 25.31
CA PRO A 282 17.41 -0.30 24.74
C PRO A 282 16.41 -1.17 23.99
N ALA A 283 15.10 -1.06 24.29
CA ALA A 283 14.04 -1.86 23.69
C ALA A 283 13.49 -1.27 22.38
N ARG A 284 14.04 -0.16 21.90
CA ARG A 284 13.51 0.70 20.82
C ARG A 284 12.98 -0.01 19.57
N TYR A 285 13.57 -1.10 19.16
CA TYR A 285 13.18 -1.87 17.98
C TYR A 285 12.78 -3.31 18.31
N SER A 286 12.44 -3.57 19.59
CA SER A 286 11.90 -4.88 19.98
C SER A 286 10.54 -5.15 19.31
N GLU A 287 10.20 -6.42 19.19
CA GLU A 287 8.90 -6.83 18.64
C GLU A 287 7.73 -6.15 19.36
N GLY A 288 7.71 -6.15 20.69
CA GLY A 288 6.62 -5.56 21.46
C GLY A 288 6.46 -4.05 21.23
N VAL A 289 7.56 -3.34 20.94
CA VAL A 289 7.52 -1.90 20.59
C VAL A 289 7.02 -1.72 19.15
N LEU A 290 7.56 -2.47 18.19
CA LEU A 290 7.17 -2.36 16.78
C LEU A 290 5.74 -2.83 16.53
N THR A 291 5.25 -3.82 17.26
CA THR A 291 3.87 -4.32 17.14
C THR A 291 2.89 -3.69 18.14
N ASN A 292 3.18 -2.48 18.60
CA ASN A 292 2.30 -1.76 19.50
C ASN A 292 0.88 -1.69 18.92
N PRO A 293 -0.14 -2.20 19.62
CA PRO A 293 -1.51 -2.22 19.13
C PRO A 293 -2.12 -0.84 18.89
N SER A 294 -1.63 0.20 19.57
CA SER A 294 -2.05 1.58 19.32
C SER A 294 -1.54 2.13 17.99
N GLY A 295 -0.51 1.50 17.41
CA GLY A 295 0.08 1.91 16.15
C GLY A 295 0.85 3.22 16.22
N PHE A 296 1.08 3.78 15.04
CA PHE A 296 1.91 4.97 14.82
C PHE A 296 1.23 5.91 13.83
N ASN A 297 1.59 7.19 13.88
CA ASN A 297 1.14 8.18 12.92
C ASN A 297 2.21 8.39 11.83
N GLY A 298 1.78 8.40 10.59
CA GLY A 298 2.62 8.68 9.42
C GLY A 298 2.03 9.77 8.53
N ALA A 299 2.75 10.13 7.48
CA ALA A 299 2.31 11.09 6.49
C ALA A 299 1.03 10.64 5.76
N ASP A 300 0.86 9.33 5.59
CA ASP A 300 -0.33 8.71 5.00
C ASP A 300 -1.33 8.19 6.04
N GLY A 301 -1.36 8.79 7.24
CA GLY A 301 -2.28 8.42 8.31
C GLY A 301 -1.70 7.36 9.25
N VAL A 302 -2.57 6.83 10.10
CA VAL A 302 -2.17 5.84 11.12
C VAL A 302 -1.88 4.48 10.50
N PHE A 303 -0.91 3.80 11.08
CA PHE A 303 -0.58 2.41 10.74
C PHE A 303 -0.09 1.65 11.97
N ARG A 304 -0.19 0.33 11.93
CA ARG A 304 0.42 -0.56 12.93
C ARG A 304 0.94 -1.83 12.28
N PHE A 305 1.95 -2.43 12.89
CA PHE A 305 2.43 -3.74 12.48
C PHE A 305 1.77 -4.83 13.30
N LYS A 306 1.51 -5.96 12.65
CA LYS A 306 1.05 -7.19 13.29
C LYS A 306 2.22 -8.13 13.59
N PRO A 307 2.07 -9.08 14.52
CA PRO A 307 3.13 -10.05 14.82
C PRO A 307 3.56 -10.91 13.62
N ASP A 308 2.69 -11.10 12.63
CA ASP A 308 2.98 -11.82 11.38
C ASP A 308 3.81 -10.99 10.37
N GLY A 309 4.08 -9.71 10.68
CA GLY A 309 4.83 -8.80 9.82
C GLY A 309 3.97 -7.98 8.84
N LEU A 310 2.69 -8.25 8.73
CA LEU A 310 1.78 -7.41 7.94
C LEU A 310 1.49 -6.09 8.64
N ASN A 311 1.00 -5.10 7.90
CA ASN A 311 0.49 -3.87 8.50
C ASN A 311 -1.03 -3.77 8.40
N GLU A 312 -1.59 -2.95 9.24
CA GLU A 312 -2.91 -2.36 9.09
C GLU A 312 -2.75 -0.86 8.93
N ARG A 313 -3.54 -0.26 8.04
CA ARG A 313 -3.57 1.18 7.81
C ARG A 313 -4.96 1.75 8.02
N GLY A 314 -5.01 2.96 8.58
CA GLY A 314 -6.22 3.77 8.52
C GLY A 314 -6.42 4.29 7.11
N LEU A 315 -7.44 3.77 6.42
CA LEU A 315 -7.78 4.17 5.05
C LEU A 315 -9.13 4.91 5.05
N SER A 316 -9.20 5.98 4.27
CA SER A 316 -10.46 6.64 3.92
C SER A 316 -11.17 5.90 2.80
N VAL A 317 -12.48 6.12 2.66
CA VAL A 317 -13.19 5.81 1.42
C VAL A 317 -13.41 7.10 0.67
N LEU A 318 -12.96 7.09 -0.57
CA LEU A 318 -13.04 8.20 -1.50
C LEU A 318 -14.10 7.92 -2.57
N GLN A 319 -14.83 8.95 -2.97
CA GLN A 319 -15.75 8.92 -4.11
C GLN A 319 -15.19 9.75 -5.26
N ILE A 320 -15.21 9.18 -6.46
CA ILE A 320 -14.80 9.88 -7.68
C ILE A 320 -15.91 10.84 -8.12
N GLY A 321 -15.54 12.08 -8.42
CA GLY A 321 -16.45 13.07 -8.96
C GLY A 321 -15.73 14.23 -9.64
N ALA A 322 -16.15 14.57 -10.86
CA ALA A 322 -15.61 15.69 -11.64
C ALA A 322 -14.07 15.70 -11.76
N GLY A 323 -13.46 14.52 -11.97
CA GLY A 323 -12.00 14.36 -12.10
C GLY A 323 -11.21 14.52 -10.81
N SER A 324 -11.90 14.53 -9.66
CA SER A 324 -11.32 14.65 -8.33
C SER A 324 -11.91 13.61 -7.39
N THR A 325 -11.51 13.64 -6.13
CA THR A 325 -12.06 12.75 -5.10
C THR A 325 -12.63 13.53 -3.93
N THR A 326 -13.69 12.99 -3.33
CA THR A 326 -14.27 13.48 -2.08
C THR A 326 -14.19 12.37 -1.03
N VAL A 327 -13.77 12.70 0.18
CA VAL A 327 -13.80 11.77 1.32
C VAL A 327 -15.25 11.56 1.76
N ILE A 328 -15.76 10.34 1.63
CA ILE A 328 -17.12 9.96 2.06
C ILE A 328 -17.12 9.13 3.35
N SER A 329 -15.97 8.61 3.74
CA SER A 329 -15.73 7.99 5.05
C SER A 329 -14.27 8.23 5.43
N PRO A 330 -14.02 9.06 6.46
CA PRO A 330 -12.65 9.39 6.85
C PRO A 330 -11.89 8.18 7.40
N ALA A 331 -10.58 8.22 7.31
CA ALA A 331 -9.70 7.26 7.96
C ALA A 331 -9.81 7.37 9.49
N PRO A 332 -9.68 6.25 10.22
CA PRO A 332 -9.55 6.33 11.68
C PRO A 332 -8.28 7.13 12.04
N ARG A 333 -8.36 7.89 13.11
CA ARG A 333 -7.21 8.68 13.61
C ARG A 333 -6.34 7.90 14.59
N SER A 334 -6.80 6.75 15.05
CA SER A 334 -6.10 5.85 15.96
C SER A 334 -6.67 4.45 15.85
N PHE A 335 -5.92 3.45 16.29
CA PHE A 335 -6.40 2.07 16.49
C PHE A 335 -6.93 1.84 17.92
N ALA A 336 -6.88 2.84 18.81
CA ALA A 336 -7.45 2.77 20.13
C ALA A 336 -8.98 2.81 20.02
N GLY A 337 -9.63 1.66 20.26
CA GLY A 337 -11.10 1.55 20.26
C GLY A 337 -11.65 0.41 19.43
N GLY A 338 -10.90 -0.68 19.21
CA GLY A 338 -11.51 -1.94 18.84
C GLY A 338 -12.43 -2.43 19.97
N PRO A 339 -13.52 -3.15 19.69
CA PRO A 339 -14.40 -3.67 20.74
C PRO A 339 -13.57 -4.53 21.70
N THR A 340 -13.65 -4.19 22.98
CA THR A 340 -13.16 -5.01 24.10
C THR A 340 -13.91 -6.33 24.15
#